data_05a61c1db7c4fb1b8d2f413aea9bcc24
#
_entry.id   05a61c1db7c4fb1b8d2f413aea9bcc24
#
_cell.length_a   1.000
_cell.length_b   1.000
_cell.length_c   1.000
_cell.angle_alpha   90.00
_cell.angle_beta   90.00
_cell.angle_gamma   90.00
#
_symmetry.space_group_name_H-M   'P 1'
#
loop_
_entity.id
_entity.type
_entity.pdbx_description
1 polymer ?
#
loop_
_entity_poly.entity_id
_entity_poly.type
_entity_poly.pdbx_seq_one_letter_code
_entity_poly.pdbx_strand_id
1 'polypeptide(L)'
;MTLKSPVDGKVYWGTFERGKWSGTVPFKNKLQEGGNLKAYEEILTICPSKRFKAIVEIPEKDLSLVQKNLPGKLIFSSLPEEKINAKVESVSDSPHSPNKYYAILAFTLPKGFNNPAPGTACSFTFVAYEKKSAVTLPAKFVFKDDYDPEIKHVYVLNKSGKSRKKRIDVGKQAGETLEILSGITMRDKVLKEKPKN
;
A
#
# COMPACT_ATOMS: atom_id res chain seq x y z
N MET A 1 25.60 -33.82 22.50
CA MET A 1 24.21 -33.83 22.00
C MET A 1 24.24 -33.29 20.56
N THR A 2 23.67 -33.98 19.60
CA THR A 2 23.62 -33.52 18.20
C THR A 2 22.18 -33.20 17.85
N LEU A 3 21.91 -31.94 17.43
CA LEU A 3 20.60 -31.50 16.93
C LEU A 3 20.64 -31.56 15.39
N LYS A 4 19.65 -32.22 14.79
CA LYS A 4 19.48 -32.25 13.33
C LYS A 4 18.31 -31.35 12.92
N SER A 5 18.48 -30.62 11.80
CA SER A 5 17.40 -29.84 11.22
C SER A 5 16.28 -30.73 10.69
N PRO A 6 15.00 -30.44 11.01
CA PRO A 6 13.86 -31.19 10.47
C PRO A 6 13.50 -30.78 9.03
N VAL A 7 14.07 -29.68 8.52
CA VAL A 7 13.76 -29.10 7.19
C VAL A 7 15.01 -28.51 6.54
N ASP A 8 14.99 -28.45 5.21
CA ASP A 8 16.04 -27.76 4.45
C ASP A 8 15.81 -26.25 4.48
N GLY A 9 16.86 -25.47 4.78
CA GLY A 9 16.76 -24.02 4.84
C GLY A 9 18.05 -23.34 5.31
N LYS A 10 18.02 -22.02 5.39
CA LYS A 10 19.08 -21.23 6.01
C LYS A 10 18.82 -21.09 7.50
N VAL A 11 19.85 -21.28 8.30
CA VAL A 11 19.83 -21.15 9.76
C VAL A 11 20.14 -19.70 10.13
N TYR A 12 19.31 -19.15 11.01
CA TYR A 12 19.48 -17.81 11.59
C TYR A 12 19.45 -17.90 13.11
N TRP A 13 20.15 -16.97 13.77
CA TRP A 13 20.11 -16.85 15.23
C TRP A 13 18.85 -16.11 15.66
N GLY A 14 18.24 -16.57 16.75
CA GLY A 14 17.09 -15.93 17.38
C GLY A 14 15.75 -16.40 16.81
N THR A 15 14.70 -15.74 17.28
CA THR A 15 13.30 -16.01 16.96
C THR A 15 12.84 -15.10 15.84
N PHE A 16 12.12 -15.65 14.87
CA PHE A 16 11.52 -14.90 13.77
C PHE A 16 10.00 -14.96 13.87
N GLU A 17 9.39 -13.85 14.24
CA GLU A 17 7.94 -13.76 14.39
C GLU A 17 7.38 -12.56 13.64
N ARG A 18 6.35 -12.80 12.84
CA ARG A 18 5.64 -11.76 12.08
C ARG A 18 6.55 -10.81 11.28
N GLY A 19 7.58 -11.38 10.66
CA GLY A 19 8.53 -10.62 9.84
C GLY A 19 9.62 -9.88 10.62
N LYS A 20 9.74 -10.08 11.92
CA LYS A 20 10.74 -9.41 12.78
C LYS A 20 11.62 -10.42 13.49
N TRP A 21 12.89 -10.08 13.61
CA TRP A 21 13.87 -10.83 14.38
C TRP A 21 13.97 -10.33 15.81
N SER A 22 14.09 -11.25 16.76
CA SER A 22 14.37 -10.94 18.16
C SER A 22 15.44 -11.88 18.71
N GLY A 23 16.20 -11.43 19.72
CA GLY A 23 17.16 -12.25 20.43
C GLY A 23 18.41 -12.68 19.64
N THR A 24 18.70 -12.08 18.46
CA THR A 24 19.78 -12.52 17.56
C THR A 24 21.17 -12.47 18.18
N VAL A 25 21.54 -11.39 18.85
CA VAL A 25 22.87 -11.20 19.46
C VAL A 25 23.02 -11.97 20.78
N PRO A 26 22.05 -11.90 21.73
CA PRO A 26 22.13 -12.66 22.97
C PRO A 26 22.29 -14.16 22.76
N PHE A 27 21.59 -14.75 21.79
CA PHE A 27 21.68 -16.19 21.54
C PHE A 27 23.03 -16.64 21.00
N LYS A 28 23.64 -15.88 20.09
CA LYS A 28 24.98 -16.18 19.60
C LYS A 28 26.01 -16.25 20.71
N ASN A 29 25.95 -15.34 21.66
CA ASN A 29 26.86 -15.29 22.81
C ASN A 29 26.60 -16.40 23.84
N LYS A 30 25.33 -16.85 23.96
CA LYS A 30 24.89 -17.87 24.90
C LYS A 30 25.24 -19.29 24.46
N LEU A 31 25.33 -19.52 23.15
CA LEU A 31 25.65 -20.81 22.56
C LEU A 31 27.19 -21.03 22.46
N GLN A 32 27.90 -20.80 23.56
CA GLN A 32 29.30 -21.16 23.71
C GLN A 32 29.41 -22.47 24.47
N GLU A 33 30.56 -23.12 24.34
CA GLU A 33 30.86 -24.34 25.10
C GLU A 33 30.75 -24.09 26.61
N GLY A 34 29.98 -24.91 27.31
CA GLY A 34 29.63 -24.69 28.72
C GLY A 34 28.49 -23.71 29.00
N GLY A 35 27.85 -23.14 27.96
CA GLY A 35 26.71 -22.25 28.12
C GLY A 35 25.44 -23.00 28.54
N ASN A 36 24.57 -22.35 29.30
CA ASN A 36 23.30 -22.90 29.77
C ASN A 36 22.16 -22.57 28.84
N LEU A 37 21.41 -23.57 28.37
CA LEU A 37 20.16 -23.44 27.62
C LEU A 37 18.97 -23.76 28.53
N LYS A 38 17.92 -23.01 28.42
CA LYS A 38 16.64 -23.27 29.08
C LYS A 38 15.82 -24.27 28.25
N ALA A 39 15.05 -25.11 28.90
CA ALA A 39 14.09 -25.96 28.19
C ALA A 39 13.11 -25.10 27.38
N TYR A 40 12.79 -25.53 26.15
CA TYR A 40 11.88 -24.82 25.22
C TYR A 40 12.35 -23.44 24.77
N GLU A 41 13.61 -23.08 24.98
CA GLU A 41 14.15 -21.81 24.48
C GLU A 41 14.42 -21.92 22.96
N GLU A 42 13.79 -21.00 22.18
CA GLU A 42 14.05 -20.90 20.74
C GLU A 42 15.36 -20.16 20.49
N ILE A 43 16.38 -20.88 20.04
CA ILE A 43 17.72 -20.34 19.84
C ILE A 43 18.07 -20.12 18.38
N LEU A 44 17.44 -20.86 17.48
CA LEU A 44 17.67 -20.85 16.05
C LEU A 44 16.35 -20.92 15.30
N THR A 45 16.28 -20.19 14.19
CA THR A 45 15.17 -20.27 13.25
C THR A 45 15.70 -20.77 11.91
N ILE A 46 15.03 -21.78 11.32
CA ILE A 46 15.36 -22.32 10.01
C ILE A 46 14.33 -21.79 9.01
N CYS A 47 14.79 -20.97 8.06
CA CYS A 47 13.94 -20.39 7.04
C CYS A 47 14.08 -21.15 5.72
N PRO A 48 13.01 -21.79 5.20
CA PRO A 48 13.01 -22.43 3.90
C PRO A 48 13.36 -21.45 2.78
N SER A 49 14.18 -21.87 1.81
CA SER A 49 14.71 -21.00 0.76
C SER A 49 13.75 -20.70 -0.38
N LYS A 50 12.58 -21.35 -0.44
CA LYS A 50 11.73 -21.35 -1.65
C LYS A 50 10.34 -20.70 -1.49
N ARG A 51 9.95 -20.31 -0.29
CA ARG A 51 8.61 -19.77 -0.03
C ARG A 51 8.71 -18.51 0.81
N PHE A 52 8.41 -17.39 0.19
CA PHE A 52 8.36 -16.10 0.87
C PHE A 52 6.92 -15.58 0.88
N LYS A 53 6.56 -14.95 1.98
CA LYS A 53 5.37 -14.10 2.07
C LYS A 53 5.82 -12.74 2.58
N ALA A 54 5.20 -11.69 2.11
CA ALA A 54 5.41 -10.36 2.67
C ALA A 54 4.21 -10.02 3.57
N ILE A 55 4.50 -9.40 4.70
CA ILE A 55 3.48 -8.88 5.62
C ILE A 55 3.58 -7.37 5.58
N VAL A 56 2.47 -6.69 5.28
CA VAL A 56 2.38 -5.23 5.29
C VAL A 56 1.35 -4.77 6.30
N GLU A 57 1.66 -3.66 6.99
CA GLU A 57 0.71 -3.01 7.88
C GLU A 57 -0.24 -2.14 7.08
N ILE A 58 -1.53 -2.19 7.43
CA ILE A 58 -2.60 -1.40 6.84
C ILE A 58 -3.18 -0.52 7.93
N PRO A 59 -3.15 0.81 7.80
CA PRO A 59 -3.92 1.69 8.67
C PRO A 59 -5.41 1.41 8.56
N GLU A 60 -6.16 1.47 9.67
CA GLU A 60 -7.61 1.19 9.70
C GLU A 60 -8.41 2.02 8.67
N LYS A 61 -8.05 3.29 8.50
CA LYS A 61 -8.68 4.19 7.52
C LYS A 61 -8.59 3.68 6.06
N ASP A 62 -7.57 2.88 5.76
CA ASP A 62 -7.30 2.37 4.41
C ASP A 62 -7.77 0.91 4.24
N LEU A 63 -8.32 0.30 5.30
CA LEU A 63 -8.71 -1.12 5.31
C LEU A 63 -9.75 -1.45 4.22
N SER A 64 -10.71 -0.55 3.98
CA SER A 64 -11.74 -0.72 2.94
C SER A 64 -11.18 -0.75 1.51
N LEU A 65 -9.97 -0.24 1.30
CA LEU A 65 -9.30 -0.22 -0.01
C LEU A 65 -8.53 -1.52 -0.28
N VAL A 66 -8.25 -2.31 0.76
CA VAL A 66 -7.42 -3.50 0.65
C VAL A 66 -8.26 -4.75 0.81
N GLN A 67 -8.39 -5.51 -0.27
CA GLN A 67 -9.17 -6.74 -0.28
C GLN A 67 -8.39 -7.90 -0.92
N LYS A 68 -8.83 -9.12 -0.64
CA LYS A 68 -8.23 -10.34 -1.20
C LYS A 68 -8.15 -10.25 -2.73
N ASN A 69 -7.03 -10.71 -3.28
CA ASN A 69 -6.67 -10.68 -4.70
C ASN A 69 -6.37 -9.29 -5.27
N LEU A 70 -6.35 -8.21 -4.47
CA LEU A 70 -5.93 -6.90 -4.93
C LEU A 70 -4.49 -6.99 -5.48
N PRO A 71 -4.27 -6.67 -6.77
CA PRO A 71 -2.95 -6.68 -7.36
C PRO A 71 -2.18 -5.41 -7.01
N GLY A 72 -0.85 -5.52 -6.96
CA GLY A 72 0.01 -4.37 -6.73
C GLY A 72 1.48 -4.70 -6.97
N LYS A 73 2.34 -3.80 -6.55
CA LYS A 73 3.79 -3.90 -6.65
C LYS A 73 4.41 -3.95 -5.26
N LEU A 74 5.19 -4.98 -5.02
CA LEU A 74 6.02 -5.14 -3.84
C LEU A 74 7.42 -4.60 -4.15
N ILE A 75 7.97 -3.80 -3.26
CA ILE A 75 9.28 -3.17 -3.39
C ILE A 75 10.04 -3.46 -2.09
N PHE A 76 11.20 -4.09 -2.20
CA PHE A 76 12.09 -4.28 -1.06
C PHE A 76 12.95 -3.03 -0.83
N SER A 77 13.12 -2.62 0.42
CA SER A 77 13.92 -1.43 0.77
C SER A 77 15.40 -1.56 0.35
N SER A 78 15.89 -2.81 0.25
CA SER A 78 17.24 -3.12 -0.24
C SER A 78 17.40 -3.03 -1.77
N LEU A 79 16.28 -3.00 -2.53
CA LEU A 79 16.24 -3.00 -3.99
C LEU A 79 15.08 -2.11 -4.47
N PRO A 80 15.17 -0.77 -4.29
CA PRO A 80 14.05 0.14 -4.51
C PRO A 80 13.62 0.26 -5.98
N GLU A 81 14.50 -0.04 -6.92
CA GLU A 81 14.20 -0.01 -8.36
C GLU A 81 13.42 -1.24 -8.84
N GLU A 82 13.46 -2.33 -8.07
CA GLU A 82 12.87 -3.60 -8.45
C GLU A 82 11.41 -3.70 -7.96
N LYS A 83 10.47 -3.63 -8.90
CA LYS A 83 9.02 -3.71 -8.62
C LYS A 83 8.49 -5.10 -8.93
N ILE A 84 8.22 -5.89 -7.92
CA ILE A 84 7.75 -7.26 -8.03
C ILE A 84 6.23 -7.30 -8.05
N ASN A 85 5.63 -8.06 -8.97
CA ASN A 85 4.19 -8.27 -8.96
C ASN A 85 3.78 -9.07 -7.73
N ALA A 86 2.83 -8.55 -6.99
CA ALA A 86 2.28 -9.19 -5.81
C ALA A 86 0.75 -9.01 -5.77
N LYS A 87 0.09 -9.85 -5.00
CA LYS A 87 -1.34 -9.73 -4.72
C LYS A 87 -1.63 -9.99 -3.25
N VAL A 88 -2.66 -9.38 -2.74
CA VAL A 88 -3.15 -9.64 -1.39
C VAL A 88 -3.69 -11.07 -1.31
N GLU A 89 -3.12 -11.89 -0.47
CA GLU A 89 -3.58 -13.26 -0.18
C GLU A 89 -4.67 -13.25 0.87
N SER A 90 -4.43 -12.50 1.95
CA SER A 90 -5.41 -12.32 3.04
C SER A 90 -5.19 -10.98 3.76
N VAL A 91 -6.23 -10.53 4.42
CA VAL A 91 -6.23 -9.40 5.36
C VAL A 91 -6.64 -9.95 6.71
N SER A 92 -6.05 -9.46 7.80
CA SER A 92 -6.42 -9.89 9.16
C SER A 92 -7.81 -9.39 9.54
N ASP A 93 -8.58 -10.23 10.23
CA ASP A 93 -9.92 -9.88 10.71
C ASP A 93 -9.90 -9.03 11.99
N SER A 94 -8.74 -8.93 12.64
CA SER A 94 -8.56 -8.16 13.87
C SER A 94 -7.29 -7.29 13.79
N PRO A 95 -7.29 -6.13 14.48
CA PRO A 95 -6.11 -5.30 14.57
C PRO A 95 -5.02 -6.00 15.40
N HIS A 96 -3.77 -5.88 14.98
CA HIS A 96 -2.61 -6.39 15.73
C HIS A 96 -2.02 -5.37 16.70
N SER A 97 -2.34 -4.10 16.46
CA SER A 97 -2.05 -2.96 17.34
C SER A 97 -3.11 -1.88 17.09
N PRO A 98 -3.24 -0.86 17.92
CA PRO A 98 -4.25 0.19 17.75
C PRO A 98 -4.27 0.76 16.32
N ASN A 99 -5.42 0.69 15.67
CA ASN A 99 -5.69 1.20 14.31
C ASN A 99 -4.80 0.58 13.19
N LYS A 100 -4.25 -0.64 13.39
CA LYS A 100 -3.39 -1.31 12.42
C LYS A 100 -3.78 -2.76 12.20
N TYR A 101 -3.90 -3.13 10.94
CA TYR A 101 -4.19 -4.46 10.45
C TYR A 101 -3.01 -5.00 9.64
N TYR A 102 -3.02 -6.29 9.30
CA TYR A 102 -2.05 -6.88 8.39
C TYR A 102 -2.69 -7.27 7.07
N ALA A 103 -1.93 -7.14 5.99
CA ALA A 103 -2.15 -7.95 4.80
C ALA A 103 -0.96 -8.89 4.57
N ILE A 104 -1.27 -10.11 4.20
CA ILE A 104 -0.30 -11.08 3.70
C ILE A 104 -0.33 -11.01 2.18
N LEU A 105 0.86 -10.84 1.58
CA LEU A 105 1.01 -10.74 0.14
C LEU A 105 1.66 -12.03 -0.39
N ALA A 106 1.05 -12.56 -1.46
CA ALA A 106 1.65 -13.61 -2.28
C ALA A 106 2.38 -12.98 -3.46
N PHE A 107 3.60 -13.43 -3.74
CA PHE A 107 4.42 -12.98 -4.86
C PHE A 107 5.36 -14.09 -5.32
N THR A 108 5.90 -13.93 -6.51
CA THR A 108 6.92 -14.82 -7.07
C THR A 108 8.12 -13.97 -7.47
N LEU A 109 9.29 -14.37 -7.01
CA LEU A 109 10.53 -13.68 -7.37
C LEU A 109 10.90 -14.00 -8.84
N PRO A 110 11.33 -13.00 -9.61
CA PRO A 110 11.85 -13.23 -10.96
C PRO A 110 13.07 -14.19 -10.95
N LYS A 111 13.30 -14.86 -12.07
CA LYS A 111 14.50 -15.69 -12.24
C LYS A 111 15.76 -14.82 -12.10
N GLY A 112 16.74 -15.29 -11.33
CA GLY A 112 17.99 -14.55 -11.08
C GLY A 112 17.88 -13.46 -9.99
N PHE A 113 16.69 -13.28 -9.41
CA PHE A 113 16.53 -12.37 -8.28
C PHE A 113 17.20 -12.94 -7.02
N ASN A 114 18.05 -12.15 -6.38
CA ASN A 114 18.63 -12.54 -5.09
C ASN A 114 17.54 -12.62 -4.03
N ASN A 115 17.36 -13.79 -3.43
CA ASN A 115 16.37 -13.98 -2.38
C ASN A 115 16.62 -13.00 -1.23
N PRO A 116 15.63 -12.16 -0.87
CA PRO A 116 15.76 -11.28 0.28
C PRO A 116 15.92 -12.12 1.56
N ALA A 117 16.69 -11.61 2.51
CA ALA A 117 16.74 -12.23 3.82
C ALA A 117 15.36 -12.11 4.51
N PRO A 118 14.91 -13.12 5.26
CA PRO A 118 13.71 -12.99 6.08
C PRO A 118 13.83 -11.77 7.01
N GLY A 119 12.76 -10.97 7.12
CA GLY A 119 12.79 -9.73 7.88
C GLY A 119 13.23 -8.49 7.09
N THR A 120 13.55 -8.63 5.80
CA THR A 120 13.82 -7.48 4.93
C THR A 120 12.57 -6.60 4.83
N ALA A 121 12.73 -5.30 5.09
CA ALA A 121 11.65 -4.33 4.97
C ALA A 121 11.17 -4.22 3.52
N CYS A 122 9.86 -4.09 3.35
CA CYS A 122 9.24 -3.95 2.05
C CYS A 122 8.02 -3.01 2.13
N SER A 123 7.65 -2.46 0.98
CA SER A 123 6.42 -1.68 0.79
C SER A 123 5.57 -2.28 -0.32
N PHE A 124 4.25 -2.06 -0.24
CA PHE A 124 3.29 -2.51 -1.23
C PHE A 124 2.53 -1.32 -1.78
N THR A 125 2.53 -1.16 -3.09
CA THR A 125 1.83 -0.09 -3.80
C THR A 125 0.77 -0.70 -4.71
N PHE A 126 -0.44 -0.17 -4.63
CA PHE A 126 -1.57 -0.62 -5.45
C PHE A 126 -2.39 0.57 -5.96
N VAL A 127 -3.20 0.34 -6.99
CA VAL A 127 -4.13 1.33 -7.52
C VAL A 127 -5.46 1.16 -6.77
N ALA A 128 -5.78 2.12 -5.89
CA ALA A 128 -7.00 2.09 -5.09
C ALA A 128 -8.26 2.46 -5.88
N TYR A 129 -8.10 3.21 -6.96
CA TYR A 129 -9.18 3.65 -7.82
C TYR A 129 -8.67 3.93 -9.23
N GLU A 130 -9.38 3.40 -10.22
CA GLU A 130 -9.13 3.66 -11.64
C GLU A 130 -10.47 3.82 -12.37
N LYS A 131 -10.59 4.85 -13.22
CA LYS A 131 -11.72 5.06 -14.11
C LYS A 131 -11.23 5.50 -15.47
N LYS A 132 -11.35 4.60 -16.46
CA LYS A 132 -10.77 4.79 -17.81
C LYS A 132 -11.33 5.98 -18.59
N SER A 133 -12.55 6.44 -18.31
CA SER A 133 -13.25 7.49 -19.06
C SER A 133 -13.81 8.56 -18.12
N ALA A 134 -12.99 9.03 -17.19
CA ALA A 134 -13.39 10.11 -16.29
C ALA A 134 -13.30 11.46 -16.99
N VAL A 135 -14.35 12.30 -16.87
CA VAL A 135 -14.25 13.73 -17.13
C VAL A 135 -13.53 14.34 -15.95
N THR A 136 -12.45 15.04 -16.20
CA THR A 136 -11.64 15.62 -15.12
C THR A 136 -11.36 17.09 -15.36
N LEU A 137 -11.22 17.85 -14.27
CA LEU A 137 -10.78 19.24 -14.28
C LEU A 137 -9.71 19.47 -13.21
N PRO A 138 -8.78 20.41 -13.42
CA PRO A 138 -7.95 20.91 -12.33
C PRO A 138 -8.84 21.47 -11.22
N ALA A 139 -8.58 21.08 -9.97
CA ALA A 139 -9.41 21.48 -8.82
C ALA A 139 -9.56 23.00 -8.67
N LYS A 140 -8.56 23.77 -9.12
CA LYS A 140 -8.58 25.25 -9.13
C LYS A 140 -9.64 25.88 -10.05
N PHE A 141 -10.25 25.11 -10.97
CA PHE A 141 -11.32 25.60 -11.85
C PHE A 141 -12.71 25.32 -11.29
N VAL A 142 -12.77 24.66 -10.12
CA VAL A 142 -14.00 24.32 -9.43
C VAL A 142 -14.18 25.29 -8.25
N PHE A 143 -15.30 25.99 -8.24
CA PHE A 143 -15.62 27.00 -7.22
C PHE A 143 -16.70 26.44 -6.30
N LYS A 144 -16.60 26.77 -5.01
CA LYS A 144 -17.66 26.53 -4.04
C LYS A 144 -18.72 27.61 -4.17
N ASP A 145 -19.95 27.27 -3.85
CA ASP A 145 -21.01 28.26 -3.75
C ASP A 145 -20.78 29.15 -2.52
N ASP A 146 -21.15 30.41 -2.63
CA ASP A 146 -20.92 31.40 -1.56
C ASP A 146 -21.86 31.17 -0.35
N TYR A 147 -23.00 30.49 -0.54
CA TYR A 147 -24.02 30.23 0.49
C TYR A 147 -23.93 28.77 1.01
N ASP A 148 -23.57 27.81 0.15
CA ASP A 148 -23.49 26.41 0.49
C ASP A 148 -22.17 25.81 -0.06
N PRO A 149 -21.15 25.63 0.80
CA PRO A 149 -19.85 25.10 0.37
C PRO A 149 -19.88 23.68 -0.20
N GLU A 150 -20.95 22.90 0.06
CA GLU A 150 -21.12 21.56 -0.52
C GLU A 150 -21.50 21.63 -2.00
N ILE A 151 -22.15 22.72 -2.42
CA ILE A 151 -22.47 22.95 -3.83
C ILE A 151 -21.22 23.43 -4.56
N LYS A 152 -20.85 22.70 -5.61
CA LYS A 152 -19.73 23.07 -6.47
C LYS A 152 -20.20 23.47 -7.85
N HIS A 153 -19.51 24.44 -8.43
CA HIS A 153 -19.85 24.94 -9.76
C HIS A 153 -18.58 25.31 -10.55
N VAL A 154 -18.77 25.41 -11.84
CA VAL A 154 -17.78 25.91 -12.79
C VAL A 154 -18.40 27.03 -13.61
N TYR A 155 -17.57 27.86 -14.24
CA TYR A 155 -18.01 28.83 -15.23
C TYR A 155 -17.71 28.28 -16.62
N VAL A 156 -18.73 28.16 -17.46
CA VAL A 156 -18.62 27.68 -18.85
C VAL A 156 -18.95 28.77 -19.83
N LEU A 157 -18.30 28.82 -20.98
CA LEU A 157 -18.65 29.70 -22.08
C LEU A 157 -19.80 29.08 -22.89
N ASN A 158 -20.84 29.87 -23.15
CA ASN A 158 -21.85 29.48 -24.10
C ASN A 158 -21.40 29.76 -25.56
N LYS A 159 -22.23 29.39 -26.53
CA LYS A 159 -21.94 29.61 -27.97
C LYS A 159 -21.76 31.10 -28.36
N SER A 160 -22.31 32.01 -27.59
CA SER A 160 -22.20 33.47 -27.80
C SER A 160 -21.03 34.09 -27.02
N GLY A 161 -20.17 33.29 -26.40
CA GLY A 161 -18.98 33.76 -25.65
C GLY A 161 -19.30 34.32 -24.26
N LYS A 162 -20.57 34.29 -23.80
CA LYS A 162 -20.92 34.71 -22.45
C LYS A 162 -20.66 33.59 -21.43
N SER A 163 -20.16 33.97 -20.27
CA SER A 163 -19.95 33.04 -19.14
C SER A 163 -21.29 32.69 -18.47
N ARG A 164 -21.41 31.44 -18.07
CA ARG A 164 -22.55 30.92 -17.31
C ARG A 164 -22.05 30.06 -16.15
N LYS A 165 -22.57 30.29 -14.95
CA LYS A 165 -22.39 29.43 -13.77
C LYS A 165 -23.14 28.12 -14.00
N LYS A 166 -22.49 26.98 -13.79
CA LYS A 166 -23.05 25.64 -13.98
C LYS A 166 -22.70 24.77 -12.78
N ARG A 167 -23.71 24.24 -12.09
CA ARG A 167 -23.53 23.30 -10.99
C ARG A 167 -22.93 22.00 -11.52
N ILE A 168 -22.05 21.42 -10.74
CA ILE A 168 -21.41 20.13 -11.04
C ILE A 168 -21.44 19.23 -9.81
N ASP A 169 -21.48 17.93 -10.06
CA ASP A 169 -21.19 16.93 -9.04
C ASP A 169 -19.78 16.41 -9.24
N VAL A 170 -19.03 16.29 -8.15
CA VAL A 170 -17.63 15.90 -8.19
C VAL A 170 -17.43 14.53 -7.57
N GLY A 171 -16.47 13.79 -8.10
CA GLY A 171 -16.05 12.51 -7.60
C GLY A 171 -14.73 12.59 -6.81
N LYS A 172 -13.85 11.63 -7.05
CA LYS A 172 -12.56 11.55 -6.36
C LYS A 172 -11.57 12.59 -6.89
N GLN A 173 -10.71 13.06 -5.98
CA GLN A 173 -9.58 13.90 -6.33
C GLN A 173 -8.30 13.08 -6.37
N ALA A 174 -7.50 13.26 -7.43
CA ALA A 174 -6.20 12.66 -7.60
C ALA A 174 -5.17 13.79 -7.85
N GLY A 175 -4.37 14.11 -6.82
CA GLY A 175 -3.47 15.26 -6.86
C GLY A 175 -4.23 16.56 -7.08
N GLU A 176 -3.85 17.30 -8.13
CA GLU A 176 -4.52 18.56 -8.52
C GLU A 176 -5.77 18.37 -9.38
N THR A 177 -6.09 17.14 -9.77
CA THR A 177 -7.18 16.83 -10.70
C THR A 177 -8.39 16.29 -9.95
N LEU A 178 -9.56 16.83 -10.26
CA LEU A 178 -10.85 16.46 -9.69
C LEU A 178 -11.73 15.79 -10.74
N GLU A 179 -12.29 14.63 -10.40
CA GLU A 179 -13.27 13.94 -11.23
C GLU A 179 -14.59 14.69 -11.24
N ILE A 180 -15.24 14.80 -12.41
CA ILE A 180 -16.56 15.36 -12.58
C ILE A 180 -17.54 14.24 -12.90
N LEU A 181 -18.53 14.05 -12.04
CA LEU A 181 -19.54 13.01 -12.19
C LEU A 181 -20.69 13.46 -13.07
N SER A 182 -21.08 14.75 -12.93
CA SER A 182 -22.16 15.34 -13.70
C SER A 182 -22.01 16.86 -13.84
N GLY A 183 -22.85 17.45 -14.67
CA GLY A 183 -22.95 18.91 -14.83
C GLY A 183 -22.22 19.45 -16.06
N ILE A 184 -21.11 18.87 -16.50
CA ILE A 184 -20.39 19.25 -17.72
C ILE A 184 -20.01 18.05 -18.56
N THR A 185 -19.66 18.31 -19.81
CA THR A 185 -19.20 17.33 -20.78
C THR A 185 -17.83 17.73 -21.34
N MET A 186 -17.18 16.83 -22.05
CA MET A 186 -15.91 17.09 -22.74
C MET A 186 -15.96 18.22 -23.77
N ARG A 187 -17.17 18.66 -24.18
CA ARG A 187 -17.39 19.75 -25.16
C ARG A 187 -17.53 21.12 -24.50
N ASP A 188 -17.76 21.19 -23.19
CA ASP A 188 -17.92 22.45 -22.47
C ASP A 188 -16.56 23.16 -22.33
N LYS A 189 -16.52 24.45 -22.64
CA LYS A 189 -15.35 25.30 -22.43
C LYS A 189 -15.39 25.90 -21.04
N VAL A 190 -14.59 25.37 -20.12
CA VAL A 190 -14.53 25.82 -18.72
C VAL A 190 -13.55 26.98 -18.58
N LEU A 191 -13.94 28.00 -17.83
CA LEU A 191 -13.09 29.16 -17.52
C LEU A 191 -12.17 28.83 -16.35
N LYS A 192 -10.95 29.36 -16.42
CA LYS A 192 -9.91 29.19 -15.38
C LYS A 192 -10.19 30.04 -14.13
N GLU A 193 -10.91 31.12 -14.29
CA GLU A 193 -11.14 32.14 -13.25
C GLU A 193 -12.63 32.52 -13.19
N LYS A 194 -13.06 33.00 -12.01
CA LYS A 194 -14.39 33.57 -11.85
C LYS A 194 -14.50 34.81 -12.75
N PRO A 195 -15.55 34.91 -13.61
CA PRO A 195 -15.74 36.08 -14.45
C PRO A 195 -15.84 37.33 -13.58
N LYS A 196 -15.17 38.42 -13.98
CA LYS A 196 -15.42 39.75 -13.39
C LYS A 196 -16.78 40.21 -13.88
N ASN A 197 -17.63 40.59 -12.96
CA ASN A 197 -18.93 41.24 -13.28
C ASN A 197 -18.69 42.55 -14.00
#